data_f5a5c8dba8d4e0be55181cdd5b74963a
#
_entry.id   f5a5c8dba8d4e0be55181cdd5b74963a
#
_cell.length_a   1.000
_cell.length_b   1.000
_cell.length_c   1.000
_cell.angle_alpha   90.00
_cell.angle_beta   90.00
_cell.angle_gamma   90.00
#
_symmetry.space_group_name_H-M   'P 1'
#
loop_
_entity.id
_entity.type
_entity.pdbx_description
1 polymer ?
#
loop_
_entity_poly.entity_id
_entity_poly.type
_entity_poly.pdbx_seq_one_letter_code
_entity_poly.pdbx_strand_id
1 'polypeptide(L)'
;MKYDSTDRTAFYAIMGLTILTGVVCYFLFAAATPKPGVVDSIYRVDLPPQTAASATANKTAAPAPSGPSVALSIPSGASTQGNPSYSPATLSIKKGDIVTVTNNDNAPHTVTSGSSATDPKNGKLFDSGLIMPGKSVKVNTASLAPGTYPFHCTVHTFMSGTLTVKA
;
A
#
# COMPACT_ATOMS: atom_id res chain seq x y z
N MET A 1 33.04 -49.71 6.95
CA MET A 1 33.52 -48.73 7.95
C MET A 1 32.88 -49.11 9.27
N LYS A 2 33.69 -49.51 10.30
CA LYS A 2 33.20 -49.76 11.67
C LYS A 2 33.06 -48.41 12.36
N TYR A 3 31.84 -48.02 12.63
CA TYR A 3 31.54 -46.83 13.42
C TYR A 3 32.00 -47.07 14.86
N ASP A 4 32.94 -46.28 15.35
CA ASP A 4 33.51 -46.43 16.69
C ASP A 4 32.49 -46.01 17.76
N SER A 5 32.49 -46.67 18.89
CA SER A 5 31.56 -46.42 20.01
C SER A 5 31.66 -44.99 20.57
N THR A 6 32.85 -44.34 20.40
CA THR A 6 33.11 -42.96 20.79
C THR A 6 32.31 -41.96 19.96
N ASP A 7 32.12 -42.21 18.67
CA ASP A 7 31.31 -41.34 17.80
C ASP A 7 29.83 -41.36 18.15
N ARG A 8 29.34 -42.50 18.61
CA ARG A 8 27.92 -42.64 19.04
C ARG A 8 27.64 -41.88 20.33
N THR A 9 28.56 -41.92 21.30
CA THR A 9 28.39 -41.16 22.55
C THR A 9 28.44 -39.65 22.32
N ALA A 10 29.35 -39.17 21.49
CA ALA A 10 29.43 -37.76 21.10
C ALA A 10 28.16 -37.30 20.38
N PHE A 11 27.63 -38.13 19.47
CA PHE A 11 26.39 -37.82 18.75
C PHE A 11 25.18 -37.70 19.68
N TYR A 12 25.02 -38.62 20.63
CA TYR A 12 23.93 -38.56 21.59
C TYR A 12 24.09 -37.41 22.61
N ALA A 13 25.31 -37.05 22.97
CA ALA A 13 25.56 -35.89 23.81
C ALA A 13 25.20 -34.57 23.12
N ILE A 14 25.54 -34.41 21.83
CA ILE A 14 25.17 -33.23 21.04
C ILE A 14 23.65 -33.16 20.83
N MET A 15 23.00 -34.29 20.46
CA MET A 15 21.56 -34.36 20.31
C MET A 15 20.84 -34.04 21.63
N GLY A 16 21.31 -34.57 22.77
CA GLY A 16 20.74 -34.26 24.08
C GLY A 16 20.84 -32.79 24.44
N LEU A 17 22.00 -32.16 24.15
CA LEU A 17 22.21 -30.72 24.42
C LEU A 17 21.33 -29.83 23.57
N THR A 18 21.11 -30.15 22.29
CA THR A 18 20.22 -29.36 21.40
C THR A 18 18.77 -29.47 21.82
N ILE A 19 18.31 -30.64 22.26
CA ILE A 19 16.94 -30.83 22.75
C ILE A 19 16.77 -30.04 24.07
N LEU A 20 17.73 -30.11 24.98
CA LEU A 20 17.65 -29.40 26.25
C LEU A 20 17.60 -27.88 26.06
N THR A 21 18.45 -27.32 25.18
CA THR A 21 18.42 -25.88 24.87
C THR A 21 17.10 -25.46 24.20
N GLY A 22 16.57 -26.27 23.31
CA GLY A 22 15.27 -26.02 22.68
C GLY A 22 14.11 -25.99 23.68
N VAL A 23 14.10 -26.93 24.62
CA VAL A 23 13.08 -26.99 25.68
C VAL A 23 13.19 -25.79 26.63
N VAL A 24 14.41 -25.42 27.05
CA VAL A 24 14.62 -24.24 27.90
C VAL A 24 14.20 -22.96 27.20
N CYS A 25 14.54 -22.76 25.94
CA CYS A 25 14.10 -21.59 25.16
C CYS A 25 12.58 -21.57 25.02
N TYR A 26 11.95 -22.71 24.78
CA TYR A 26 10.48 -22.80 24.70
C TYR A 26 9.79 -22.38 26.01
N PHE A 27 10.28 -22.88 27.16
CA PHE A 27 9.72 -22.51 28.47
C PHE A 27 9.97 -21.04 28.82
N LEU A 28 11.15 -20.49 28.50
CA LEU A 28 11.44 -19.06 28.70
C LEU A 28 10.54 -18.18 27.81
N PHE A 29 10.32 -18.57 26.57
CA PHE A 29 9.42 -17.86 25.66
C PHE A 29 7.95 -17.98 26.08
N ALA A 30 7.51 -19.18 26.48
CA ALA A 30 6.15 -19.41 26.96
C ALA A 30 5.85 -18.69 28.29
N ALA A 31 6.87 -18.49 29.14
CA ALA A 31 6.73 -17.69 30.36
C ALA A 31 6.69 -16.19 30.10
N ALA A 32 7.28 -15.72 28.98
CA ALA A 32 7.29 -14.31 28.58
C ALA A 32 6.05 -13.91 27.76
N THR A 33 5.26 -14.87 27.27
CA THR A 33 4.00 -14.54 26.57
C THR A 33 2.93 -14.14 27.59
N PRO A 34 2.33 -12.97 27.48
CA PRO A 34 1.21 -12.59 28.36
C PRO A 34 0.06 -13.58 28.19
N LYS A 35 -0.44 -14.12 29.30
CA LYS A 35 -1.59 -15.03 29.28
C LYS A 35 -2.79 -14.28 28.66
N PRO A 36 -3.54 -14.91 27.74
CA PRO A 36 -4.77 -14.32 27.24
C PRO A 36 -5.71 -14.07 28.43
N GLY A 37 -6.07 -12.81 28.66
CA GLY A 37 -6.89 -12.35 29.77
C GLY A 37 -6.23 -11.34 30.72
N VAL A 38 -4.90 -11.15 30.67
CA VAL A 38 -4.20 -10.18 31.55
C VAL A 38 -3.98 -8.83 30.86
N VAL A 39 -4.19 -8.72 29.55
CA VAL A 39 -4.03 -7.48 28.79
C VAL A 39 -5.24 -6.55 28.87
N ASP A 40 -6.38 -7.02 29.38
CA ASP A 40 -7.59 -6.18 29.46
C ASP A 40 -7.58 -5.15 30.59
N SER A 41 -6.64 -5.25 31.56
CA SER A 41 -6.67 -4.41 32.75
C SER A 41 -5.75 -3.17 32.67
N ILE A 42 -4.74 -3.16 31.81
CA ILE A 42 -3.73 -2.10 31.78
C ILE A 42 -4.00 -1.07 30.66
N TYR A 43 -4.87 -1.39 29.71
CA TYR A 43 -5.26 -0.51 28.60
C TYR A 43 -6.73 -0.07 28.61
N ARG A 44 -7.43 -0.13 29.77
CA ARG A 44 -8.64 0.66 29.93
C ARG A 44 -8.21 2.12 30.15
N VAL A 45 -7.90 2.79 29.06
CA VAL A 45 -8.19 4.22 28.99
C VAL A 45 -9.71 4.29 29.06
N ASP A 46 -10.25 4.83 30.15
CA ASP A 46 -11.67 5.18 30.24
C ASP A 46 -11.94 6.24 29.17
N LEU A 47 -12.13 5.78 27.94
CA LEU A 47 -12.74 6.58 26.91
C LEU A 47 -14.19 6.76 27.34
N PRO A 48 -14.69 8.01 27.41
CA PRO A 48 -16.11 8.24 27.64
C PRO A 48 -16.91 7.42 26.64
N PRO A 49 -18.11 6.91 26.99
CA PRO A 49 -18.90 6.06 26.11
C PRO A 49 -19.04 6.76 24.77
N GLN A 50 -18.28 6.28 23.79
CA GLN A 50 -18.53 6.64 22.41
C GLN A 50 -19.85 5.97 22.07
N THR A 51 -20.93 6.72 22.27
CA THR A 51 -22.15 6.49 21.50
C THR A 51 -21.66 6.27 20.07
N ALA A 52 -22.06 5.15 19.48
CA ALA A 52 -21.84 4.82 18.09
C ALA A 52 -22.46 5.93 17.21
N ALA A 53 -21.87 7.10 17.25
CA ALA A 53 -22.00 8.07 16.22
C ALA A 53 -21.18 7.49 15.08
N SER A 54 -21.84 6.92 14.08
CA SER A 54 -21.31 6.80 12.74
C SER A 54 -20.48 8.04 12.52
N ALA A 55 -19.14 7.89 12.56
CA ALA A 55 -18.25 8.91 12.08
C ALA A 55 -18.48 8.97 10.55
N THR A 56 -19.58 9.58 10.19
CA THR A 56 -19.67 10.32 8.95
C THR A 56 -18.59 11.38 9.12
N ALA A 57 -17.38 11.05 8.76
CA ALA A 57 -16.37 12.04 8.47
C ALA A 57 -16.96 12.90 7.36
N ASN A 58 -17.69 13.90 7.78
CA ASN A 58 -18.13 15.02 6.95
C ASN A 58 -16.88 15.86 6.66
N LYS A 59 -15.91 15.23 5.94
CA LYS A 59 -15.02 15.97 5.09
C LYS A 59 -15.97 16.65 4.13
N THR A 60 -16.21 17.96 4.34
CA THR A 60 -16.91 18.82 3.41
C THR A 60 -16.45 18.41 2.02
N ALA A 61 -17.28 17.62 1.35
CA ALA A 61 -16.99 17.15 0.01
C ALA A 61 -16.96 18.42 -0.83
N ALA A 62 -15.77 18.80 -1.26
CA ALA A 62 -15.67 19.74 -2.35
C ALA A 62 -16.64 19.22 -3.44
N PRO A 63 -17.44 20.08 -4.09
CA PRO A 63 -18.44 19.67 -5.07
C PRO A 63 -17.79 18.63 -5.99
N ALA A 64 -18.45 17.49 -6.17
CA ALA A 64 -17.93 16.44 -7.02
C ALA A 64 -17.65 17.07 -8.40
N PRO A 65 -16.43 16.99 -8.92
CA PRO A 65 -16.08 17.63 -10.18
C PRO A 65 -17.02 17.10 -11.26
N SER A 66 -17.77 17.99 -11.92
CA SER A 66 -18.81 17.70 -12.90
C SER A 66 -18.33 18.07 -14.31
N GLY A 67 -17.23 17.49 -14.75
CA GLY A 67 -16.73 17.58 -16.13
C GLY A 67 -16.86 16.27 -16.88
N PRO A 68 -16.66 16.26 -18.21
CA PRO A 68 -16.49 15.03 -18.96
C PRO A 68 -15.38 14.19 -18.33
N SER A 69 -15.60 12.86 -18.31
CA SER A 69 -14.64 11.94 -17.69
C SER A 69 -13.81 11.25 -18.75
N VAL A 70 -12.48 11.34 -18.61
CA VAL A 70 -11.51 10.65 -19.47
C VAL A 70 -10.94 9.45 -18.70
N ALA A 71 -10.90 8.28 -19.35
CA ALA A 71 -10.45 7.05 -18.72
C ALA A 71 -8.93 6.90 -18.75
N LEU A 72 -8.37 6.46 -17.64
CA LEU A 72 -6.99 5.98 -17.49
C LEU A 72 -7.05 4.58 -16.86
N SER A 73 -6.38 3.61 -17.45
CA SER A 73 -6.33 2.25 -16.93
C SER A 73 -4.94 1.94 -16.37
N ILE A 74 -4.89 1.22 -15.27
CA ILE A 74 -3.72 0.51 -14.78
C ILE A 74 -3.89 -0.94 -15.23
N PRO A 75 -3.14 -1.42 -16.22
CA PRO A 75 -3.37 -2.75 -16.79
C PRO A 75 -2.92 -3.84 -15.84
N SER A 76 -3.42 -5.07 -16.05
CA SER A 76 -2.96 -6.25 -15.33
C SER A 76 -1.46 -6.46 -15.56
N GLY A 77 -0.72 -6.76 -14.48
CA GLY A 77 0.73 -6.93 -14.49
C GLY A 77 1.52 -5.63 -14.40
N ALA A 78 0.88 -4.47 -14.21
CA ALA A 78 1.54 -3.17 -14.08
C ALA A 78 2.51 -3.10 -12.89
N SER A 79 2.31 -3.91 -11.86
CA SER A 79 3.22 -4.07 -10.72
C SER A 79 4.56 -4.74 -11.05
N THR A 80 4.71 -5.28 -12.26
CA THR A 80 5.96 -5.90 -12.72
C THR A 80 6.73 -4.90 -13.58
N GLN A 81 7.98 -4.63 -13.21
CA GLN A 81 8.85 -3.72 -13.96
C GLN A 81 9.07 -4.24 -15.40
N GLY A 82 8.96 -3.34 -16.36
CA GLY A 82 9.04 -3.65 -17.79
C GLY A 82 7.69 -3.82 -18.47
N ASN A 83 6.61 -4.02 -17.74
CA ASN A 83 5.26 -4.01 -18.27
C ASN A 83 4.71 -2.57 -18.39
N PRO A 84 3.66 -2.36 -19.21
CA PRO A 84 2.97 -1.07 -19.28
C PRO A 84 2.43 -0.66 -17.91
N SER A 85 2.83 0.51 -17.42
CA SER A 85 2.43 1.02 -16.11
C SER A 85 1.01 1.60 -16.11
N TYR A 86 0.70 2.37 -17.16
CA TYR A 86 -0.58 3.03 -17.38
C TYR A 86 -0.98 2.94 -18.84
N SER A 87 -2.27 2.91 -19.10
CA SER A 87 -2.82 2.86 -20.46
C SER A 87 -3.94 3.91 -20.64
N PRO A 88 -3.73 4.93 -21.47
CA PRO A 88 -2.49 5.26 -22.17
C PRO A 88 -1.40 5.80 -21.24
N ALA A 89 -0.10 5.61 -21.57
CA ALA A 89 1.01 6.16 -20.80
C ALA A 89 1.07 7.69 -20.86
N THR A 90 0.56 8.28 -21.95
CA THR A 90 0.33 9.72 -22.11
C THR A 90 -1.14 9.96 -22.34
N LEU A 91 -1.78 10.62 -21.36
CA LEU A 91 -3.21 10.96 -21.42
C LEU A 91 -3.37 12.43 -21.80
N SER A 92 -4.21 12.72 -22.81
CA SER A 92 -4.61 14.09 -23.17
C SER A 92 -6.04 14.36 -22.75
N ILE A 93 -6.24 15.45 -22.01
CA ILE A 93 -7.56 15.92 -21.57
C ILE A 93 -7.75 17.40 -21.95
N LYS A 94 -8.99 17.87 -21.92
CA LYS A 94 -9.31 19.30 -21.99
C LYS A 94 -9.34 19.90 -20.59
N LYS A 95 -9.13 21.20 -20.49
CA LYS A 95 -9.33 21.92 -19.22
C LYS A 95 -10.79 21.73 -18.74
N GLY A 96 -10.94 21.33 -17.48
CA GLY A 96 -12.23 21.02 -16.88
C GLY A 96 -12.61 19.55 -16.89
N ASP A 97 -11.92 18.71 -17.65
CA ASP A 97 -12.14 17.26 -17.64
C ASP A 97 -11.65 16.64 -16.32
N ILE A 98 -12.23 15.48 -16.00
CA ILE A 98 -11.87 14.65 -14.85
C ILE A 98 -11.24 13.37 -15.38
N VAL A 99 -10.23 12.84 -14.68
CA VAL A 99 -9.67 11.54 -15.01
C VAL A 99 -10.29 10.47 -14.11
N THR A 100 -10.91 9.45 -14.72
CA THR A 100 -11.34 8.23 -14.02
C THR A 100 -10.27 7.17 -14.19
N VAL A 101 -9.64 6.79 -13.09
CA VAL A 101 -8.60 5.76 -13.06
C VAL A 101 -9.20 4.44 -12.62
N THR A 102 -8.99 3.38 -13.39
CA THR A 102 -9.39 2.01 -13.04
C THR A 102 -8.18 1.12 -12.85
N ASN A 103 -8.07 0.48 -11.70
CA ASN A 103 -7.01 -0.48 -11.42
C ASN A 103 -7.46 -1.89 -11.83
N ASN A 104 -6.92 -2.39 -12.95
CA ASN A 104 -7.14 -3.75 -13.45
C ASN A 104 -5.99 -4.70 -13.06
N ASP A 105 -5.01 -4.22 -12.28
CA ASP A 105 -3.97 -5.06 -11.72
C ASP A 105 -4.40 -5.71 -10.40
N ASN A 106 -3.66 -6.71 -9.96
CA ASN A 106 -3.86 -7.40 -8.68
C ASN A 106 -3.14 -6.76 -7.49
N ALA A 107 -2.35 -5.71 -7.73
CA ALA A 107 -1.66 -4.91 -6.73
C ALA A 107 -2.34 -3.54 -6.54
N PRO A 108 -2.19 -2.89 -5.36
CA PRO A 108 -2.64 -1.52 -5.16
C PRO A 108 -1.72 -0.51 -5.84
N HIS A 109 -2.29 0.56 -6.41
CA HIS A 109 -1.56 1.60 -7.14
C HIS A 109 -2.04 3.00 -6.77
N THR A 110 -1.29 4.04 -7.20
CA THR A 110 -1.71 5.43 -7.14
C THR A 110 -1.49 6.14 -8.47
N VAL A 111 -2.16 7.28 -8.66
CA VAL A 111 -1.88 8.26 -9.71
C VAL A 111 -1.63 9.59 -9.01
N THR A 112 -0.37 9.90 -8.81
CA THR A 112 0.09 11.02 -7.98
C THR A 112 0.93 11.97 -8.82
N SER A 113 0.59 13.28 -8.82
CA SER A 113 1.31 14.31 -9.57
C SER A 113 2.78 14.41 -9.12
N GLY A 114 3.68 14.65 -10.06
CA GLY A 114 5.13 14.70 -9.86
C GLY A 114 5.86 13.61 -10.61
N SER A 115 7.15 13.78 -10.81
CA SER A 115 8.01 12.83 -11.51
C SER A 115 8.44 11.65 -10.64
N SER A 116 8.41 11.81 -9.31
CA SER A 116 8.80 10.81 -8.32
C SER A 116 8.31 11.19 -6.92
N ALA A 117 8.47 10.30 -5.96
CA ALA A 117 8.16 10.56 -4.56
C ALA A 117 9.02 11.69 -3.94
N THR A 118 10.20 11.96 -4.51
CA THR A 118 11.10 13.04 -4.07
C THR A 118 10.89 14.37 -4.81
N ASP A 119 9.97 14.40 -5.78
CA ASP A 119 9.62 15.63 -6.49
C ASP A 119 9.01 16.65 -5.52
N PRO A 120 9.49 17.91 -5.47
CA PRO A 120 8.88 18.96 -4.65
C PRO A 120 7.40 19.19 -4.91
N LYS A 121 6.89 18.79 -6.08
CA LYS A 121 5.48 18.88 -6.50
C LYS A 121 4.69 17.56 -6.26
N ASN A 122 5.33 16.55 -5.67
CA ASN A 122 4.69 15.27 -5.40
C ASN A 122 3.35 15.44 -4.67
N GLY A 123 2.27 14.95 -5.27
CA GLY A 123 0.91 14.97 -4.73
C GLY A 123 0.25 16.35 -4.57
N LYS A 124 0.92 17.43 -4.96
CA LYS A 124 0.41 18.79 -4.72
C LYS A 124 -0.66 19.25 -5.70
N LEU A 125 -0.68 18.71 -6.90
CA LEU A 125 -1.63 19.11 -7.94
C LEU A 125 -2.83 18.16 -8.01
N PHE A 126 -2.56 16.87 -7.96
CA PHE A 126 -3.57 15.82 -7.86
C PHE A 126 -2.98 14.56 -7.25
N ASP A 127 -3.83 13.80 -6.59
CA ASP A 127 -3.50 12.49 -6.02
C ASP A 127 -4.78 11.65 -5.97
N SER A 128 -4.69 10.42 -6.45
CA SER A 128 -5.80 9.47 -6.39
C SER A 128 -5.98 8.82 -5.03
N GLY A 129 -4.98 8.91 -4.15
CA GLY A 129 -4.84 7.98 -3.05
C GLY A 129 -4.63 6.54 -3.55
N LEU A 130 -4.71 5.58 -2.64
CA LEU A 130 -4.49 4.17 -2.95
C LEU A 130 -5.71 3.57 -3.65
N ILE A 131 -5.51 3.05 -4.86
CA ILE A 131 -6.54 2.39 -5.68
C ILE A 131 -6.35 0.88 -5.54
N MET A 132 -7.28 0.22 -4.86
CA MET A 132 -7.24 -1.23 -4.66
C MET A 132 -7.56 -1.98 -5.98
N PRO A 133 -7.16 -3.25 -6.12
CA PRO A 133 -7.50 -4.09 -7.25
C PRO A 133 -8.98 -4.07 -7.60
N GLY A 134 -9.31 -3.91 -8.89
CA GLY A 134 -10.68 -3.86 -9.41
C GLY A 134 -11.48 -2.60 -9.04
N LYS A 135 -10.85 -1.58 -8.42
CA LYS A 135 -11.51 -0.33 -8.06
C LYS A 135 -11.21 0.78 -9.04
N SER A 136 -12.15 1.73 -9.11
CA SER A 136 -12.00 2.97 -9.89
C SER A 136 -12.14 4.18 -8.97
N VAL A 137 -11.35 5.21 -9.24
CA VAL A 137 -11.43 6.49 -8.55
C VAL A 137 -11.45 7.65 -9.55
N LYS A 138 -12.06 8.76 -9.15
CA LYS A 138 -12.02 10.01 -9.92
C LYS A 138 -10.91 10.89 -9.38
N VAL A 139 -9.96 11.24 -10.23
CA VAL A 139 -8.89 12.19 -9.94
C VAL A 139 -9.34 13.57 -10.39
N ASN A 140 -9.37 14.52 -9.47
CA ASN A 140 -9.77 15.89 -9.79
C ASN A 140 -8.67 16.62 -10.55
N THR A 141 -8.83 16.74 -11.84
CA THR A 141 -7.93 17.45 -12.78
C THR A 141 -8.55 18.72 -13.34
N ALA A 142 -9.79 19.03 -12.96
CA ALA A 142 -10.56 20.13 -13.52
C ALA A 142 -9.94 21.53 -13.31
N SER A 143 -9.20 21.70 -12.21
CA SER A 143 -8.54 22.97 -11.85
C SER A 143 -7.17 23.17 -12.52
N LEU A 144 -6.66 22.15 -13.23
CA LEU A 144 -5.35 22.24 -13.86
C LEU A 144 -5.36 23.23 -15.03
N ALA A 145 -4.35 24.08 -15.10
CA ALA A 145 -4.12 24.94 -16.26
C ALA A 145 -3.64 24.11 -17.46
N PRO A 146 -3.79 24.61 -18.70
CA PRO A 146 -3.18 23.96 -19.85
C PRO A 146 -1.68 23.76 -19.64
N GLY A 147 -1.17 22.54 -19.90
CA GLY A 147 0.21 22.18 -19.64
C GLY A 147 0.45 20.68 -19.57
N THR A 148 1.67 20.29 -19.25
CA THR A 148 2.13 18.90 -19.14
C THR A 148 2.48 18.59 -17.69
N TYR A 149 1.92 17.51 -17.17
CA TYR A 149 2.02 17.11 -15.78
C TYR A 149 2.47 15.66 -15.71
N PRO A 150 3.70 15.39 -15.26
CA PRO A 150 4.14 14.03 -14.98
C PRO A 150 3.36 13.50 -13.78
N PHE A 151 3.12 12.20 -13.78
CA PHE A 151 2.57 11.49 -12.63
C PHE A 151 3.25 10.13 -12.46
N HIS A 152 3.16 9.58 -11.26
CA HIS A 152 3.79 8.31 -10.91
C HIS A 152 2.93 7.53 -9.90
N CYS A 153 3.33 6.29 -9.64
CA CYS A 153 2.80 5.48 -8.56
C CYS A 153 3.73 5.60 -7.33
N THR A 154 3.17 5.90 -6.17
CA THR A 154 3.96 6.00 -4.92
C THR A 154 4.34 4.62 -4.36
N VAL A 155 3.64 3.56 -4.77
CA VAL A 155 3.90 2.17 -4.35
C VAL A 155 4.97 1.52 -5.24
N HIS A 156 4.93 1.80 -6.55
CA HIS A 156 5.83 1.20 -7.55
C HIS A 156 6.62 2.31 -8.25
N THR A 157 7.83 2.58 -7.77
CA THR A 157 8.63 3.76 -8.16
C THR A 157 9.03 3.81 -9.64
N PHE A 158 8.95 2.67 -10.36
CA PHE A 158 9.22 2.57 -11.79
C PHE A 158 8.00 2.94 -12.66
N MET A 159 6.80 3.03 -12.07
CA MET A 159 5.58 3.37 -12.81
C MET A 159 5.44 4.87 -12.96
N SER A 160 5.42 5.33 -14.20
CA SER A 160 5.27 6.75 -14.55
C SER A 160 4.37 6.94 -15.76
N GLY A 161 3.78 8.13 -15.87
CA GLY A 161 2.96 8.54 -16.99
C GLY A 161 2.94 10.07 -17.13
N THR A 162 2.27 10.55 -18.16
CA THR A 162 2.17 11.98 -18.46
C THR A 162 0.73 12.37 -18.74
N LEU A 163 0.25 13.41 -18.06
CA LEU A 163 -1.04 14.04 -18.33
C LEU A 163 -0.80 15.36 -19.08
N THR A 164 -1.45 15.53 -20.23
CA THR A 164 -1.45 16.79 -21.00
C THR A 164 -2.83 17.40 -20.95
N VAL A 165 -2.93 18.60 -20.40
CA VAL A 165 -4.15 19.40 -20.36
C VAL A 165 -4.12 20.41 -21.52
N LYS A 166 -5.10 20.33 -22.39
CA LYS A 166 -5.30 21.26 -23.54
C LYS A 166 -6.25 22.38 -23.12
N ALA A 167 -6.09 23.55 -23.75
CA ALA A 167 -7.02 24.66 -23.60
C ALA A 167 -8.43 24.31 -24.10
#